data_f66fbeeecc7f7fc661738a31e0fc4b7a
#
_entry.id   f66fbeeecc7f7fc661738a31e0fc4b7a
#
_cell.length_a   1.000
_cell.length_b   1.000
_cell.length_c   1.000
_cell.angle_alpha   90.00
_cell.angle_beta   90.00
_cell.angle_gamma   90.00
#
_symmetry.space_group_name_H-M   'P 1'
#
loop_
_entity.id
_entity.type
_entity.pdbx_description
1 polymer ?
#
loop_
_entity_poly.entity_id
_entity_poly.type
_entity_poly.pdbx_seq_one_letter_code
_entity_poly.pdbx_strand_id
1 'polypeptide(L)'
;MEKPNFTGLSHVCIFVDDVKDAFAYYERILGAVPNQHIPHWKNVGFFQAGGFIEEAKEAEVSIGFMDVPGTKFTIELMCYHKPEGRKEPIVFKANDISGARHVALKVTNIEEAFEYIKAQPDVTLINTTDDYKVYQISKTEPSEFYYFDEAKENDAQAKQAAADILGNTKYFYFIDKYGLQWEFEQGHTDIGD
;
A
#
# COMPACT_ATOMS: atom_id res chain seq x y z
N MET A 1 -2.02 -29.71 -14.37
CA MET A 1 -2.63 -28.37 -14.40
C MET A 1 -1.53 -27.36 -14.62
N GLU A 2 -1.71 -26.47 -15.57
CA GLU A 2 -0.79 -25.34 -15.77
C GLU A 2 -0.95 -24.31 -14.66
N LYS A 3 0.15 -23.65 -14.29
CA LYS A 3 0.11 -22.54 -13.32
C LYS A 3 -0.48 -21.29 -13.98
N PRO A 4 -1.08 -20.36 -13.19
CA PRO A 4 -1.55 -19.09 -13.74
C PRO A 4 -0.42 -18.32 -14.45
N ASN A 5 -0.75 -17.69 -15.56
CA ASN A 5 0.16 -16.82 -16.29
C ASN A 5 -0.16 -15.35 -15.94
N PHE A 6 0.64 -14.76 -15.06
CA PHE A 6 0.45 -13.38 -14.61
C PHE A 6 1.06 -12.40 -15.63
N THR A 7 0.38 -11.28 -15.85
CA THR A 7 0.81 -10.21 -16.78
C THR A 7 1.14 -8.89 -16.07
N GLY A 8 0.89 -8.79 -14.76
CA GLY A 8 1.21 -7.63 -13.94
C GLY A 8 0.31 -7.48 -12.72
N LEU A 9 0.58 -6.45 -11.93
CA LEU A 9 -0.31 -5.98 -10.87
C LEU A 9 -1.43 -5.15 -11.51
N SER A 10 -2.69 -5.41 -11.13
CA SER A 10 -3.83 -4.62 -11.59
C SER A 10 -4.05 -3.39 -10.69
N HIS A 11 -4.42 -3.62 -9.45
CA HIS A 11 -4.71 -2.58 -8.46
C HIS A 11 -4.56 -3.12 -7.03
N VAL A 12 -4.59 -2.22 -6.06
CA VAL A 12 -4.84 -2.53 -4.65
C VAL A 12 -6.19 -1.96 -4.28
N CYS A 13 -7.07 -2.80 -3.72
CA CYS A 13 -8.41 -2.40 -3.32
C CYS A 13 -8.45 -1.98 -1.85
N ILE A 14 -9.09 -0.84 -1.57
CA ILE A 14 -9.32 -0.30 -0.23
C ILE A 14 -10.82 -0.10 -0.05
N PHE A 15 -11.37 -0.71 1.00
CA PHE A 15 -12.77 -0.46 1.36
C PHE A 15 -12.90 0.84 2.13
N VAL A 16 -13.86 1.67 1.72
CA VAL A 16 -14.06 3.03 2.22
C VAL A 16 -15.55 3.24 2.59
N ASP A 17 -15.81 4.24 3.38
CA ASP A 17 -17.16 4.64 3.78
C ASP A 17 -17.87 5.50 2.72
N ASP A 18 -17.13 6.30 1.97
CA ASP A 18 -17.58 7.06 0.79
C ASP A 18 -16.46 7.21 -0.23
N VAL A 19 -16.77 6.93 -1.52
CA VAL A 19 -15.75 6.97 -2.60
C VAL A 19 -15.32 8.41 -2.91
N LYS A 20 -16.22 9.39 -2.85
CA LYS A 20 -15.89 10.79 -3.16
C LYS A 20 -15.04 11.42 -2.07
N ASP A 21 -15.35 11.11 -0.80
CA ASP A 21 -14.55 11.55 0.33
C ASP A 21 -13.16 10.88 0.30
N ALA A 22 -13.11 9.62 -0.12
CA ALA A 22 -11.86 8.90 -0.30
C ALA A 22 -11.02 9.48 -1.46
N PHE A 23 -11.62 9.90 -2.56
CA PHE A 23 -10.91 10.63 -3.62
C PHE A 23 -10.21 11.88 -3.07
N ALA A 24 -10.94 12.74 -2.37
CA ALA A 24 -10.35 13.94 -1.78
C ALA A 24 -9.26 13.63 -0.75
N TYR A 25 -9.45 12.55 0.02
CA TYR A 25 -8.46 12.11 0.99
C TYR A 25 -7.15 11.64 0.33
N TYR A 26 -7.22 10.71 -0.64
CA TYR A 26 -6.01 10.19 -1.30
C TYR A 26 -5.37 11.19 -2.28
N GLU A 27 -6.14 12.11 -2.87
CA GLU A 27 -5.57 13.26 -3.57
C GLU A 27 -4.69 14.09 -2.61
N ARG A 28 -5.18 14.35 -1.41
CA ARG A 28 -4.46 15.13 -0.40
C ARG A 28 -3.21 14.41 0.12
N ILE A 29 -3.29 13.13 0.53
CA ILE A 29 -2.15 12.47 1.18
C ILE A 29 -1.12 11.87 0.21
N LEU A 30 -1.54 11.48 -1.00
CA LEU A 30 -0.69 10.80 -1.99
C LEU A 30 -0.53 11.60 -3.30
N GLY A 31 -1.27 12.69 -3.50
CA GLY A 31 -1.40 13.34 -4.80
C GLY A 31 -2.07 12.45 -5.86
N ALA A 32 -2.81 11.41 -5.43
CA ALA A 32 -3.46 10.49 -6.34
C ALA A 32 -4.56 11.19 -7.15
N VAL A 33 -4.71 10.81 -8.41
CA VAL A 33 -5.64 11.46 -9.36
C VAL A 33 -6.79 10.51 -9.70
N PRO A 34 -8.05 10.90 -9.43
CA PRO A 34 -9.22 10.10 -9.83
C PRO A 34 -9.26 9.89 -11.33
N ASN A 35 -9.48 8.66 -11.78
CA ASN A 35 -9.64 8.35 -13.19
C ASN A 35 -11.01 7.79 -13.55
N GLN A 36 -11.68 7.08 -12.65
CA GLN A 36 -13.00 6.51 -12.90
C GLN A 36 -13.85 6.43 -11.61
N HIS A 37 -15.16 6.62 -11.76
CA HIS A 37 -16.15 6.41 -10.70
C HIS A 37 -17.39 5.73 -11.24
N ILE A 38 -17.80 4.64 -10.59
CA ILE A 38 -19.01 3.87 -10.89
C ILE A 38 -19.89 3.94 -9.63
N PRO A 39 -20.83 4.91 -9.56
CA PRO A 39 -21.66 5.09 -8.37
C PRO A 39 -22.83 4.09 -8.36
N HIS A 40 -23.17 3.59 -7.17
CA HIS A 40 -24.37 2.79 -6.91
C HIS A 40 -24.59 1.63 -7.90
N TRP A 41 -23.53 0.92 -8.20
CA TRP A 41 -23.55 -0.14 -9.20
C TRP A 41 -24.15 -1.43 -8.65
N LYS A 42 -24.93 -2.10 -9.49
CA LYS A 42 -25.56 -3.39 -9.22
C LYS A 42 -25.21 -4.35 -10.35
N ASN A 43 -24.50 -5.41 -10.04
CA ASN A 43 -24.13 -6.41 -11.02
C ASN A 43 -24.04 -7.80 -10.36
N VAL A 44 -24.98 -8.66 -10.67
CA VAL A 44 -25.10 -9.98 -10.03
C VAL A 44 -23.83 -10.79 -10.16
N GLY A 45 -23.23 -10.85 -11.36
CA GLY A 45 -21.99 -11.63 -11.58
C GLY A 45 -20.81 -11.12 -10.76
N PHE A 46 -20.67 -9.78 -10.63
CA PHE A 46 -19.64 -9.17 -9.81
C PHE A 46 -19.79 -9.55 -8.33
N PHE A 47 -21.00 -9.43 -7.79
CA PHE A 47 -21.24 -9.78 -6.38
C PHE A 47 -21.11 -11.27 -6.11
N GLN A 48 -21.53 -12.14 -7.04
CA GLN A 48 -21.32 -13.58 -6.93
C GLN A 48 -19.83 -13.92 -6.89
N ALA A 49 -19.01 -13.30 -7.75
CA ALA A 49 -17.55 -13.47 -7.73
C ALA A 49 -16.94 -12.98 -6.41
N GLY A 50 -17.50 -11.95 -5.77
CA GLY A 50 -17.14 -11.45 -4.45
C GLY A 50 -17.66 -12.27 -3.27
N GLY A 51 -18.39 -13.38 -3.52
CA GLY A 51 -18.90 -14.28 -2.49
C GLY A 51 -20.31 -13.96 -1.96
N PHE A 52 -20.99 -12.95 -2.49
CA PHE A 52 -22.36 -12.58 -2.11
C PHE A 52 -23.38 -13.37 -2.94
N ILE A 53 -23.50 -14.68 -2.69
CA ILE A 53 -24.31 -15.57 -3.55
C ILE A 53 -25.81 -15.29 -3.42
N GLU A 54 -26.30 -15.23 -2.21
CA GLU A 54 -27.74 -15.03 -1.92
C GLU A 54 -28.16 -13.58 -2.11
N GLU A 55 -27.32 -12.66 -1.68
CA GLU A 55 -27.58 -11.21 -1.71
C GLU A 55 -27.27 -10.54 -3.06
N ALA A 56 -26.68 -11.26 -4.02
CA ALA A 56 -26.15 -10.69 -5.26
C ALA A 56 -27.11 -9.80 -6.04
N LYS A 57 -28.41 -10.11 -6.00
CA LYS A 57 -29.44 -9.32 -6.70
C LYS A 57 -29.74 -7.98 -6.05
N GLU A 58 -29.60 -7.91 -4.72
CA GLU A 58 -29.88 -6.72 -3.92
C GLU A 58 -28.61 -5.93 -3.58
N ALA A 59 -27.45 -6.53 -3.85
CA ALA A 59 -26.16 -5.93 -3.51
C ALA A 59 -25.88 -4.69 -4.37
N GLU A 60 -25.24 -3.69 -3.75
CA GLU A 60 -24.95 -2.41 -4.34
C GLU A 60 -23.61 -1.87 -3.83
N VAL A 61 -22.75 -1.36 -4.72
CA VAL A 61 -21.45 -0.84 -4.44
C VAL A 61 -21.14 0.41 -5.25
N SER A 62 -20.41 1.36 -4.69
CA SER A 62 -19.71 2.39 -5.46
C SER A 62 -18.25 2.00 -5.60
N ILE A 63 -17.69 2.17 -6.81
CA ILE A 63 -16.29 1.86 -7.11
C ILE A 63 -15.63 3.10 -7.69
N GLY A 64 -14.44 3.43 -7.21
CA GLY A 64 -13.61 4.49 -7.75
C GLY A 64 -12.21 3.98 -8.06
N PHE A 65 -11.56 4.55 -9.07
CA PHE A 65 -10.17 4.28 -9.37
C PHE A 65 -9.37 5.57 -9.34
N MET A 66 -8.15 5.49 -8.81
CA MET A 66 -7.19 6.60 -8.75
C MET A 66 -5.81 6.11 -9.16
N ASP A 67 -5.07 6.94 -9.85
CA ASP A 67 -3.68 6.66 -10.19
C ASP A 67 -2.74 7.49 -9.32
N VAL A 68 -1.67 6.87 -8.82
CA VAL A 68 -0.62 7.57 -8.06
C VAL A 68 0.43 8.07 -9.07
N PRO A 69 0.59 9.40 -9.25
CA PRO A 69 1.49 9.97 -10.23
C PRO A 69 2.94 9.50 -10.06
N GLY A 70 3.63 9.28 -11.18
CA GLY A 70 5.02 8.82 -11.17
C GLY A 70 5.19 7.31 -10.94
N THR A 71 4.09 6.58 -10.75
CA THR A 71 4.08 5.14 -10.54
C THR A 71 3.19 4.43 -11.57
N LYS A 72 3.18 3.09 -11.53
CA LYS A 72 2.16 2.27 -12.21
C LYS A 72 1.12 1.74 -11.22
N PHE A 73 0.96 2.41 -10.10
CA PHE A 73 0.11 1.97 -9.00
C PHE A 73 -1.28 2.61 -9.10
N THR A 74 -2.30 1.77 -9.19
CA THR A 74 -3.71 2.16 -9.18
C THR A 74 -4.36 1.71 -7.88
N ILE A 75 -5.11 2.61 -7.26
CA ILE A 75 -5.94 2.34 -6.08
C ILE A 75 -7.38 2.13 -6.58
N GLU A 76 -8.00 1.01 -6.21
CA GLU A 76 -9.43 0.80 -6.29
C GLU A 76 -10.07 1.13 -4.95
N LEU A 77 -11.08 1.97 -4.95
CA LEU A 77 -11.86 2.35 -3.77
C LEU A 77 -13.24 1.71 -3.86
N MET A 78 -13.67 0.98 -2.85
CA MET A 78 -14.96 0.33 -2.84
C MET A 78 -15.78 0.70 -1.60
N CYS A 79 -17.00 1.19 -1.82
CA CYS A 79 -17.97 1.44 -0.76
C CYS A 79 -19.19 0.54 -0.98
N TYR A 80 -19.39 -0.46 -0.11
CA TYR A 80 -20.56 -1.32 -0.13
C TYR A 80 -21.75 -0.60 0.52
N HIS A 81 -22.84 -0.40 -0.24
CA HIS A 81 -24.09 0.15 0.25
C HIS A 81 -25.02 -0.95 0.76
N LYS A 82 -24.94 -2.15 0.10
CA LYS A 82 -25.67 -3.36 0.47
C LYS A 82 -24.88 -4.61 0.08
N PRO A 83 -24.74 -5.60 1.00
CA PRO A 83 -24.93 -5.43 2.44
C PRO A 83 -23.88 -4.47 3.02
N GLU A 84 -24.22 -3.73 4.07
CA GLU A 84 -23.26 -2.87 4.76
C GLU A 84 -22.22 -3.72 5.47
N GLY A 85 -20.94 -3.35 5.31
CA GLY A 85 -19.82 -3.94 6.06
C GLY A 85 -19.55 -3.21 7.37
N ARG A 86 -18.50 -3.64 8.06
CA ARG A 86 -17.95 -2.92 9.21
C ARG A 86 -17.43 -1.56 8.74
N LYS A 87 -17.68 -0.52 9.52
CA LYS A 87 -17.18 0.84 9.22
C LYS A 87 -15.88 1.18 9.94
N GLU A 88 -15.63 0.55 11.09
CA GLU A 88 -14.37 0.77 11.82
C GLU A 88 -13.25 -0.13 11.28
N PRO A 89 -12.07 0.43 10.98
CA PRO A 89 -10.91 -0.36 10.58
C PRO A 89 -10.51 -1.38 11.64
N ILE A 90 -9.93 -2.49 11.21
CA ILE A 90 -9.31 -3.45 12.13
C ILE A 90 -7.94 -2.93 12.50
N VAL A 91 -7.71 -2.70 13.79
CA VAL A 91 -6.42 -2.26 14.31
C VAL A 91 -5.55 -3.49 14.60
N PHE A 92 -4.38 -3.55 13.97
CA PHE A 92 -3.38 -4.58 14.17
C PHE A 92 -2.17 -4.02 14.91
N LYS A 93 -1.50 -4.85 15.71
CA LYS A 93 -0.15 -4.55 16.20
C LYS A 93 0.86 -4.67 15.05
N ALA A 94 2.00 -4.00 15.16
CA ALA A 94 3.02 -3.99 14.11
C ALA A 94 3.50 -5.38 13.67
N ASN A 95 3.45 -6.37 14.56
CA ASN A 95 3.93 -7.73 14.36
C ASN A 95 2.83 -8.80 14.31
N ASP A 96 1.56 -8.41 14.20
CA ASP A 96 0.46 -9.38 14.03
C ASP A 96 0.52 -10.00 12.63
N ILE A 97 0.24 -11.30 12.55
CA ILE A 97 0.02 -11.98 11.28
C ILE A 97 -1.32 -11.49 10.72
N SER A 98 -1.28 -10.90 9.52
CA SER A 98 -2.46 -10.44 8.80
C SER A 98 -2.29 -10.74 7.30
N GLY A 99 -3.17 -10.24 6.45
CA GLY A 99 -2.97 -10.20 4.99
C GLY A 99 -1.82 -9.27 4.58
N ALA A 100 -1.95 -8.63 3.41
CA ALA A 100 -1.01 -7.58 3.01
C ALA A 100 -0.95 -6.51 4.12
N ARG A 101 0.27 -6.23 4.61
CA ARG A 101 0.44 -5.39 5.81
C ARG A 101 0.54 -3.92 5.46
N HIS A 102 1.32 -3.59 4.44
CA HIS A 102 1.52 -2.22 3.99
C HIS A 102 1.69 -2.14 2.48
N VAL A 103 1.57 -0.94 1.97
CA VAL A 103 1.96 -0.56 0.60
C VAL A 103 3.16 0.36 0.72
N ALA A 104 4.25 0.02 0.05
CA ALA A 104 5.46 0.83 0.02
C ALA A 104 5.50 1.70 -1.24
N LEU A 105 5.80 2.98 -1.09
CA LEU A 105 5.98 3.93 -2.18
C LEU A 105 7.34 4.62 -2.07
N LYS A 106 8.05 4.70 -3.19
CA LYS A 106 9.33 5.41 -3.26
C LYS A 106 9.11 6.90 -3.38
N VAL A 107 9.84 7.67 -2.59
CA VAL A 107 9.85 9.14 -2.63
C VAL A 107 11.28 9.65 -2.81
N THR A 108 11.43 10.89 -3.26
CA THR A 108 12.75 11.54 -3.44
C THR A 108 13.06 12.59 -2.37
N ASN A 109 12.12 12.84 -1.46
CA ASN A 109 12.16 13.92 -0.46
C ASN A 109 11.56 13.47 0.87
N ILE A 110 12.11 12.39 1.44
CA ILE A 110 11.46 11.65 2.53
C ILE A 110 11.26 12.49 3.81
N GLU A 111 12.15 13.41 4.12
CA GLU A 111 12.03 14.29 5.29
C GLU A 111 10.84 15.26 5.13
N GLU A 112 10.71 15.90 3.97
CA GLU A 112 9.57 16.77 3.67
C GLU A 112 8.27 15.97 3.58
N ALA A 113 8.33 14.77 3.01
CA ALA A 113 7.17 13.86 2.94
C ALA A 113 6.71 13.46 4.35
N PHE A 114 7.63 13.19 5.27
CA PHE A 114 7.31 12.89 6.67
C PHE A 114 6.58 14.06 7.35
N GLU A 115 7.13 15.27 7.27
CA GLU A 115 6.51 16.44 7.87
C GLU A 115 5.14 16.77 7.24
N TYR A 116 5.03 16.58 5.92
CA TYR A 116 3.75 16.73 5.23
C TYR A 116 2.70 15.75 5.74
N ILE A 117 3.03 14.46 5.79
CA ILE A 117 2.11 13.39 6.24
C ILE A 117 1.75 13.57 7.72
N LYS A 118 2.73 13.86 8.56
CA LYS A 118 2.53 14.12 10.00
C LYS A 118 1.53 15.25 10.29
N ALA A 119 1.48 16.25 9.42
CA ALA A 119 0.57 17.39 9.54
C ALA A 119 -0.86 17.10 9.01
N GLN A 120 -1.09 15.97 8.35
CA GLN A 120 -2.40 15.69 7.76
C GLN A 120 -3.41 15.23 8.82
N PRO A 121 -4.68 15.70 8.78
CA PRO A 121 -5.75 15.10 9.58
C PRO A 121 -6.01 13.66 9.13
N ASP A 122 -6.54 12.85 10.06
CA ASP A 122 -6.93 11.46 9.82
C ASP A 122 -5.78 10.54 9.37
N VAL A 123 -4.56 10.91 9.71
CA VAL A 123 -3.34 10.09 9.58
C VAL A 123 -2.80 9.80 10.97
N THR A 124 -2.37 8.58 11.22
CA THR A 124 -1.69 8.18 12.45
C THR A 124 -0.31 7.63 12.12
N LEU A 125 0.75 8.22 12.66
CA LEU A 125 2.08 7.64 12.54
C LEU A 125 2.13 6.29 13.25
N ILE A 126 2.93 5.34 12.75
CA ILE A 126 2.99 3.99 13.31
C ILE A 126 3.43 3.98 14.78
N ASN A 127 4.15 5.00 15.20
CA ASN A 127 4.48 5.29 16.58
C ASN A 127 4.08 6.75 16.88
N THR A 128 3.33 6.94 17.94
CA THR A 128 2.75 8.25 18.33
C THR A 128 3.62 9.03 19.31
N THR A 129 4.84 8.56 19.60
CA THR A 129 5.79 9.31 20.46
C THR A 129 6.38 10.48 19.68
N ASP A 130 6.69 11.58 20.39
CA ASP A 130 7.19 12.83 19.79
C ASP A 130 8.54 12.67 19.09
N ASP A 131 9.29 11.63 19.41
CA ASP A 131 10.60 11.31 18.85
C ASP A 131 10.54 10.42 17.58
N TYR A 132 9.34 9.98 17.17
CA TYR A 132 9.20 9.23 15.91
C TYR A 132 9.51 10.14 14.71
N LYS A 133 10.35 9.64 13.84
CA LYS A 133 10.91 10.37 12.70
C LYS A 133 11.20 9.44 11.52
N VAL A 134 11.76 9.97 10.46
CA VAL A 134 12.39 9.15 9.41
C VAL A 134 13.57 8.40 10.01
N TYR A 135 13.60 7.09 9.79
CA TYR A 135 14.71 6.23 10.19
C TYR A 135 15.48 5.73 8.98
N GLN A 136 16.76 5.51 9.17
CA GLN A 136 17.63 4.85 8.21
C GLN A 136 17.92 3.44 8.70
N ILE A 137 17.94 2.47 7.79
CA ILE A 137 18.38 1.11 8.11
C ILE A 137 19.84 1.16 8.59
N SER A 138 20.13 0.49 9.68
CA SER A 138 21.51 0.38 10.18
C SER A 138 22.38 -0.32 9.14
N LYS A 139 23.70 -0.09 9.23
CA LYS A 139 24.65 -0.76 8.35
C LYS A 139 24.37 -2.26 8.29
N THR A 140 24.22 -2.78 7.08
CA THR A 140 24.01 -4.20 6.81
C THR A 140 25.29 -4.80 6.24
N GLU A 141 25.67 -5.98 6.70
CA GLU A 141 26.82 -6.70 6.18
C GLU A 141 26.39 -7.76 5.15
N PRO A 142 27.18 -8.05 4.11
CA PRO A 142 26.86 -9.05 3.08
C PRO A 142 26.55 -10.45 3.62
N SER A 143 26.99 -10.77 4.82
CA SER A 143 26.72 -12.05 5.49
C SER A 143 25.36 -12.16 6.17
N GLU A 144 24.60 -11.05 6.27
CA GLU A 144 23.30 -11.01 6.95
C GLU A 144 22.14 -11.41 6.03
N PHE A 145 22.38 -11.57 4.73
CA PHE A 145 21.39 -12.02 3.75
C PHE A 145 22.01 -12.93 2.71
N TYR A 146 21.16 -13.61 1.92
CA TYR A 146 21.60 -14.42 0.80
C TYR A 146 20.66 -14.29 -0.40
N TYR A 147 21.21 -14.47 -1.59
CA TYR A 147 20.46 -14.57 -2.82
C TYR A 147 20.14 -16.04 -3.15
N PHE A 148 18.94 -16.32 -3.63
CA PHE A 148 18.59 -17.61 -4.21
C PHE A 148 19.25 -17.84 -5.58
N ASP A 149 19.69 -16.78 -6.25
CA ASP A 149 20.50 -16.82 -7.46
C ASP A 149 21.96 -17.08 -7.07
N GLU A 150 22.49 -18.23 -7.42
CA GLU A 150 23.87 -18.64 -7.08
C GLU A 150 24.93 -17.71 -7.69
N ALA A 151 24.67 -17.11 -8.87
CA ALA A 151 25.63 -16.18 -9.47
C ALA A 151 25.71 -14.88 -8.67
N LYS A 152 24.58 -14.34 -8.22
CA LYS A 152 24.53 -13.16 -7.32
C LYS A 152 25.10 -13.50 -5.94
N GLU A 153 24.82 -14.70 -5.40
CA GLU A 153 25.30 -15.11 -4.07
C GLU A 153 26.82 -15.22 -4.01
N ASN A 154 27.44 -15.69 -5.09
CA ASN A 154 28.90 -15.84 -5.19
C ASN A 154 29.62 -14.57 -5.69
N ASP A 155 28.88 -13.49 -6.01
CA ASP A 155 29.44 -12.20 -6.40
C ASP A 155 29.58 -11.29 -5.17
N ALA A 156 30.81 -11.19 -4.65
CA ALA A 156 31.10 -10.36 -3.48
C ALA A 156 30.82 -8.86 -3.73
N GLN A 157 30.96 -8.37 -4.97
CA GLN A 157 30.66 -6.97 -5.29
C GLN A 157 29.15 -6.72 -5.33
N ALA A 158 28.38 -7.63 -5.92
CA ALA A 158 26.93 -7.54 -5.92
C ALA A 158 26.36 -7.58 -4.49
N LYS A 159 26.89 -8.47 -3.64
CA LYS A 159 26.49 -8.54 -2.22
C LYS A 159 26.86 -7.27 -1.45
N GLN A 160 28.02 -6.72 -1.66
CA GLN A 160 28.41 -5.46 -1.00
C GLN A 160 27.53 -4.30 -1.47
N ALA A 161 27.26 -4.19 -2.78
CA ALA A 161 26.39 -3.16 -3.33
C ALA A 161 24.97 -3.23 -2.75
N ALA A 162 24.42 -4.43 -2.59
CA ALA A 162 23.11 -4.61 -1.97
C ALA A 162 23.11 -4.25 -0.48
N ALA A 163 24.16 -4.61 0.26
CA ALA A 163 24.34 -4.23 1.66
C ALA A 163 24.39 -2.69 1.82
N ASP A 164 25.10 -2.00 0.91
CA ASP A 164 25.21 -0.55 0.90
C ASP A 164 23.87 0.13 0.57
N ILE A 165 23.09 -0.42 -0.37
CA ILE A 165 21.73 0.06 -0.70
C ILE A 165 20.85 -0.08 0.52
N LEU A 166 20.81 -1.25 1.16
CA LEU A 166 20.01 -1.48 2.37
C LEU A 166 20.38 -0.48 3.46
N GLY A 167 21.67 -0.32 3.80
CA GLY A 167 22.14 0.58 4.83
C GLY A 167 21.93 2.08 4.53
N ASN A 168 21.59 2.45 3.28
CA ASN A 168 21.27 3.81 2.87
C ASN A 168 19.77 4.07 2.74
N THR A 169 18.94 3.05 2.87
CA THR A 169 17.49 3.19 2.76
C THR A 169 16.92 3.89 3.99
N LYS A 170 16.17 4.96 3.75
CA LYS A 170 15.39 5.69 4.76
C LYS A 170 13.93 5.40 4.57
N TYR A 171 13.17 5.33 5.64
CA TYR A 171 11.73 5.06 5.58
C TYR A 171 11.01 5.54 6.83
N PHE A 172 9.69 5.66 6.70
CA PHE A 172 8.76 5.81 7.81
C PHE A 172 7.42 5.17 7.46
N TYR A 173 6.62 4.88 8.49
CA TYR A 173 5.30 4.30 8.36
C TYR A 173 4.23 5.20 8.93
N PHE A 174 3.06 5.15 8.29
CA PHE A 174 1.82 5.74 8.82
C PHE A 174 0.62 4.87 8.49
N ILE A 175 -0.48 5.07 9.21
CA ILE A 175 -1.76 4.40 9.00
C ILE A 175 -2.74 5.46 8.56
N ASP A 176 -3.44 5.21 7.46
CA ASP A 176 -4.47 6.09 6.95
C ASP A 176 -5.81 5.93 7.69
N LYS A 177 -6.79 6.78 7.38
CA LYS A 177 -8.10 6.74 8.04
C LYS A 177 -8.89 5.45 7.80
N TYR A 178 -8.52 4.66 6.79
CA TYR A 178 -9.15 3.38 6.46
C TYR A 178 -8.39 2.18 7.05
N GLY A 179 -7.32 2.42 7.78
CA GLY A 179 -6.54 1.40 8.48
C GLY A 179 -5.47 0.73 7.63
N LEU A 180 -5.22 1.21 6.39
CA LEU A 180 -4.10 0.73 5.59
C LEU A 180 -2.82 1.37 6.07
N GLN A 181 -1.80 0.56 6.29
CA GLN A 181 -0.46 1.02 6.59
C GLN A 181 0.29 1.35 5.29
N TRP A 182 0.92 2.49 5.27
CA TRP A 182 1.79 2.96 4.19
C TRP A 182 3.23 3.02 4.66
N GLU A 183 4.14 2.72 3.76
CA GLU A 183 5.57 2.94 3.89
C GLU A 183 6.02 3.94 2.84
N PHE A 184 6.69 5.01 3.27
CA PHE A 184 7.44 5.84 2.34
C PHE A 184 8.92 5.55 2.53
N GLU A 185 9.62 5.30 1.41
CA GLU A 185 11.02 4.94 1.41
C GLU A 185 11.83 5.76 0.40
N GLN A 186 13.09 5.98 0.71
CA GLN A 186 14.05 6.67 -0.14
C GLN A 186 15.43 6.01 -0.07
N GLY A 187 16.13 5.99 -1.20
CA GLY A 187 17.47 5.42 -1.30
C GLY A 187 17.49 3.96 -1.74
N HIS A 188 16.32 3.40 -1.98
CA HIS A 188 16.13 2.02 -2.41
C HIS A 188 16.02 1.95 -3.94
N THR A 189 16.92 1.24 -4.58
CA THR A 189 16.68 0.62 -5.89
C THR A 189 16.17 -0.79 -5.60
N ASP A 190 15.18 -1.28 -6.33
CA ASP A 190 14.55 -2.55 -6.00
C ASP A 190 15.58 -3.66 -5.79
N ILE A 191 15.52 -4.29 -4.61
CA ILE A 191 16.38 -5.44 -4.26
C ILE A 191 16.11 -6.64 -5.17
N GLY A 192 15.07 -6.57 -5.97
CA GLY A 192 14.62 -7.64 -6.88
C GLY A 192 14.92 -7.42 -8.37
N ASP A 193 15.58 -6.33 -8.76
CA ASP A 193 15.95 -6.07 -10.15
C ASP A 193 17.28 -6.74 -10.53
#